data_93dc9b4e1a346463002bf537668a3413
#
_entry.id   93dc9b4e1a346463002bf537668a3413
#
_cell.length_a   1.000
_cell.length_b   1.000
_cell.length_c   1.000
_cell.angle_alpha   90.00
_cell.angle_beta   90.00
_cell.angle_gamma   90.00
#
_symmetry.space_group_name_H-M   'P 1'
#
loop_
_entity.id
_entity.type
_entity.pdbx_description
1 polymer ?
#
loop_
_entity_poly.entity_id
_entity_poly.type
_entity_poly.pdbx_seq_one_letter_code
_entity_poly.pdbx_strand_id
1 'polypeptide(L)' 'MDEKYVAFLLLESMYESGKINKAMYENVLKEKRNYIEEKYNLKDVTV' A
#
# COMPACT_ATOMS: atom_id res chain seq x y z
N MET A 1 -9.97 -12.41 -4.97
CA MET A 1 -9.20 -11.53 -4.11
C MET A 1 -8.36 -10.59 -4.96
N ASP A 2 -8.18 -9.37 -4.51
CA ASP A 2 -7.46 -8.36 -5.27
C ASP A 2 -5.96 -8.64 -5.24
N GLU A 3 -5.39 -8.94 -6.40
CA GLU A 3 -3.99 -9.29 -6.50
C GLU A 3 -3.08 -8.15 -6.04
N LYS A 4 -3.46 -6.92 -6.36
CA LYS A 4 -2.67 -5.77 -5.96
C LYS A 4 -2.64 -5.60 -4.45
N TYR A 5 -3.77 -5.81 -3.83
CA TYR A 5 -3.86 -5.71 -2.38
C TYR A 5 -3.01 -6.78 -1.71
N VAL A 6 -3.04 -7.98 -2.27
CA VAL A 6 -2.22 -9.08 -1.74
C VAL A 6 -0.74 -8.74 -1.87
N ALA A 7 -0.35 -8.12 -2.99
CA ALA A 7 1.03 -7.73 -3.17
C ALA A 7 1.48 -6.74 -2.09
N PHE A 8 0.61 -5.79 -1.73
CA PHE A 8 0.93 -4.86 -0.66
C PHE A 8 1.12 -5.56 0.66
N LEU A 9 0.28 -6.55 0.96
CA LEU A 9 0.42 -7.31 2.19
C LEU A 9 1.74 -8.07 2.24
N LEU A 10 2.15 -8.63 1.11
CA LEU A 10 3.43 -9.32 1.04
C LEU A 10 4.59 -8.37 1.29
N LEU A 11 4.51 -7.17 0.74
CA LEU A 11 5.56 -6.18 0.93
C LEU A 11 5.64 -5.73 2.39
N GLU A 12 4.50 -5.59 3.05
CA GLU A 12 4.49 -5.27 4.46
C GLU A 12 5.14 -6.38 5.29
N SER A 13 4.84 -7.62 4.93
CA SER A 13 5.46 -8.75 5.61
C SER A 13 6.97 -8.77 5.41
N MET A 14 7.42 -8.43 4.21
CA MET A 14 8.87 -8.36 3.93
C MET A 14 9.54 -7.27 4.74
N TYR A 15 8.87 -6.15 4.94
CA TYR A 15 9.42 -5.11 5.77
C TYR A 15 9.57 -5.58 7.22
N GLU A 16 8.56 -6.24 7.75
CA GLU A 16 8.61 -6.74 9.12
C GLU A 16 9.69 -7.79 9.29
N SER A 17 9.98 -8.53 8.22
CA SER A 17 11.04 -9.54 8.24
C SER A 17 12.43 -8.92 8.03
N GLY A 18 12.51 -7.63 7.80
CA GLY A 18 13.78 -6.97 7.59
C GLY A 18 14.35 -7.13 6.19
N LYS A 19 13.53 -7.56 5.24
CA LYS A 19 13.99 -7.79 3.88
C LYS A 19 13.98 -6.55 3.01
N ILE A 20 13.22 -5.54 3.39
CA ILE A 20 13.22 -4.25 2.71
C ILE A 20 13.45 -3.16 3.74
N ASN A 21 13.97 -2.02 3.29
CA ASN A 21 14.28 -0.93 4.20
C ASN A 21 13.06 -0.01 4.37
N LYS A 22 13.18 0.93 5.32
CA LYS A 22 12.08 1.81 5.65
C LYS A 22 11.69 2.71 4.49
N ALA A 23 12.66 3.17 3.73
CA ALA A 23 12.37 4.05 2.60
C ALA A 23 11.50 3.36 1.56
N MET A 24 11.82 2.10 1.27
CA MET A 24 11.02 1.31 0.33
C MET A 24 9.63 1.07 0.90
N TYR A 25 9.56 0.78 2.19
CA TYR A 25 8.26 0.54 2.81
C TYR A 25 7.37 1.78 2.76
N GLU A 26 7.95 2.96 2.97
CA GLU A 26 7.17 4.19 2.89
C GLU A 26 6.64 4.42 1.49
N ASN A 27 7.43 4.10 0.46
CA ASN A 27 6.95 4.18 -0.91
C ASN A 27 5.79 3.23 -1.16
N VAL A 28 5.88 2.02 -0.60
CA VAL A 28 4.81 1.04 -0.73
C VAL A 28 3.53 1.55 -0.07
N LEU A 29 3.65 2.14 1.11
CA LEU A 29 2.50 2.69 1.81
C LEU A 29 1.85 3.82 1.01
N LYS A 30 2.65 4.65 0.38
CA LYS A 30 2.13 5.75 -0.42
C LYS A 30 1.34 5.21 -1.62
N GLU A 31 1.88 4.21 -2.29
CA GLU A 31 1.19 3.63 -3.42
C GLU A 31 -0.07 2.88 -2.99
N LYS A 32 -0.01 2.20 -1.86
CA LYS A 32 -1.18 1.52 -1.34
C LYS A 32 -2.30 2.51 -1.04
N ARG A 33 -1.96 3.65 -0.44
CA ARG A 33 -2.95 4.67 -0.15
C ARG A 33 -3.58 5.19 -1.44
N ASN A 34 -2.76 5.50 -2.43
CA ASN A 34 -3.27 5.98 -3.71
C ASN A 34 -4.17 4.97 -4.38
N TYR A 35 -3.78 3.71 -4.32
CA TYR A 35 -4.57 2.65 -4.90
C TYR A 35 -5.95 2.55 -4.24
N ILE A 36 -5.98 2.61 -2.92
CA ILE A 36 -7.23 2.51 -2.18
C ILE A 36 -8.11 3.73 -2.46
N GLU A 37 -7.52 4.92 -2.49
CA GLU A 37 -8.28 6.12 -2.76
C GLU A 37 -8.93 6.09 -4.13
N GLU A 38 -8.19 5.62 -5.14
CA GLU A 38 -8.73 5.53 -6.48
C GLU A 38 -9.82 4.47 -6.59
N LYS A 39 -9.59 3.32 -5.98
CA LYS A 39 -10.53 2.22 -6.07
C LYS A 39 -11.86 2.55 -5.43
N TYR A 40 -11.85 3.26 -4.32
CA TYR A 40 -13.06 3.56 -3.58
C TYR A 40 -13.50 5.01 -3.70
N ASN A 41 -12.84 5.78 -4.55
CA ASN A 41 -13.15 7.20 -4.76
C ASN A 41 -13.12 8.01 -3.47
N LEU A 42 -12.20 7.68 -2.60
CA LEU A 42 -12.12 8.37 -1.31
C LEU A 42 -11.68 9.81 -1.44
N LYS A 43 -11.02 10.14 -2.53
CA LYS A 43 -10.58 11.51 -2.76
C LYS A 43 -11.73 12.49 -2.89
N ASP A 44 -12.84 12.01 -3.42
CA ASP A 44 -14.01 12.86 -3.67
C ASP A 44 -14.89 13.01 -2.44
N VAL A 45 -14.60 12.25 -1.40
CA VAL A 45 -15.42 12.25 -0.19
C VAL A 45 -14.99 13.33 0.78
N THR A 46 -13.76 13.75 0.69
CA THR A 46 -13.24 14.79 1.59
C THR A 46 -13.82 16.14 1.20
N VAL A 47 -14.62 16.64 2.03
CA VAL A 47 -15.28 17.91 1.76
C VAL A 47 -14.99 18.89 2.88
#